data_60f6967a8f6d46893fabfbda6967127c
#
_entry.id   60f6967a8f6d46893fabfbda6967127c
#
_cell.length_a   1.000
_cell.length_b   1.000
_cell.length_c   1.000
_cell.angle_alpha   90.00
_cell.angle_beta   90.00
_cell.angle_gamma   90.00
#
_symmetry.space_group_name_H-M   'P 1'
#
loop_
_entity.id
_entity.type
_entity.pdbx_description
1 polymer ?
#
loop_
_entity_poly.entity_id
_entity_poly.type
_entity_poly.pdbx_seq_one_letter_code
_entity_poly.pdbx_strand_id
1 'polypeptide(L)'
;MLLENNQLIIVDIGASGGIDTRWKNLTSYFKCILFEPDPREYSILKENSDSNLIVLNSALSDSNKTVEFHLCQKQEVSSIFPPNFDLLNKFPDSERFKVQKNIRLNTDTLNNQLIKVGVNEVDFIKIDTQGYELPILQGSYDYLDSVIGLEIEVEFVEMYKGQPLFDEVDGFVKSKNFSLVDLKRYFWKRKGTGNTTNKKGQLIFGDALYFKTPEQILAISNINQEKIIRSIYIYLAYGYVDLSQVLLQEAKNINLLTEEVFTSLVKTLKKYEKNELGKSFRLRKKISNLLHKLSIIINLDEDYSFGTDQKIGN
;
A
#
# COMPACT_ATOMS: atom_id res chain seq x y z
N MET A 1 8.93 -10.21 21.74
CA MET A 1 9.00 -8.98 20.92
C MET A 1 7.98 -7.99 21.47
N LEU A 2 8.17 -6.67 21.39
CA LEU A 2 7.21 -5.69 21.95
C LEU A 2 5.81 -5.77 21.29
N LEU A 3 5.72 -6.37 20.10
CA LEU A 3 4.46 -6.59 19.38
C LEU A 3 3.67 -7.84 19.86
N GLU A 4 4.21 -8.71 20.69
CA GLU A 4 3.50 -9.92 21.16
C GLU A 4 2.20 -9.59 21.88
N ASN A 5 2.21 -8.52 22.67
CA ASN A 5 1.04 -8.01 23.38
C ASN A 5 0.47 -6.73 22.77
N ASN A 6 0.92 -6.34 21.56
CA ASN A 6 0.58 -5.09 20.92
C ASN A 6 0.56 -5.26 19.39
N GLN A 7 -0.35 -6.11 18.91
CA GLN A 7 -0.45 -6.45 17.49
C GLN A 7 -0.74 -5.22 16.62
N LEU A 8 -0.12 -5.17 15.45
CA LEU A 8 -0.46 -4.23 14.40
C LEU A 8 -1.83 -4.57 13.80
N ILE A 9 -2.63 -3.58 13.51
CA ILE A 9 -3.90 -3.74 12.79
C ILE A 9 -3.75 -3.17 11.39
N ILE A 10 -3.75 -4.06 10.40
CA ILE A 10 -3.57 -3.73 8.99
C ILE A 10 -4.88 -3.97 8.26
N VAL A 11 -5.25 -3.06 7.39
CA VAL A 11 -6.38 -3.22 6.45
C VAL A 11 -5.81 -3.26 5.04
N ASP A 12 -6.21 -4.24 4.24
CA ASP A 12 -5.87 -4.36 2.82
C ASP A 12 -7.15 -4.42 2.00
N ILE A 13 -7.34 -3.44 1.13
CA ILE A 13 -8.55 -3.22 0.34
C ILE A 13 -8.22 -3.44 -1.13
N GLY A 14 -8.91 -4.42 -1.76
CA GLY A 14 -8.51 -4.96 -3.05
C GLY A 14 -7.38 -5.96 -2.88
N ALA A 15 -7.58 -6.92 -1.96
CA ALA A 15 -6.53 -7.82 -1.47
C ALA A 15 -6.20 -8.99 -2.43
N SER A 16 -6.39 -8.79 -3.75
CA SER A 16 -6.03 -9.79 -4.76
C SER A 16 -4.56 -10.23 -4.61
N GLY A 17 -4.31 -11.53 -4.61
CA GLY A 17 -2.98 -12.09 -4.38
C GLY A 17 -2.54 -12.19 -2.91
N GLY A 18 -3.32 -11.70 -1.95
CA GLY A 18 -3.09 -11.81 -0.51
C GLY A 18 -2.06 -10.82 0.04
N ILE A 19 -1.56 -11.09 1.24
CA ILE A 19 -0.71 -10.17 2.02
C ILE A 19 0.65 -9.96 1.35
N ASP A 20 1.09 -8.70 1.25
CA ASP A 20 2.42 -8.34 0.75
C ASP A 20 3.54 -9.05 1.53
N THR A 21 4.55 -9.49 0.78
CA THR A 21 5.72 -10.22 1.30
C THR A 21 6.49 -9.45 2.38
N ARG A 22 6.40 -8.13 2.42
CA ARG A 22 6.98 -7.24 3.42
C ARG A 22 6.52 -7.59 4.83
N TRP A 23 5.24 -7.95 4.97
CA TRP A 23 4.63 -8.29 6.24
C TRP A 23 4.88 -9.73 6.69
N LYS A 24 5.42 -10.62 5.82
CA LYS A 24 5.64 -12.04 6.15
C LYS A 24 6.47 -12.28 7.40
N ASN A 25 7.44 -11.43 7.68
CA ASN A 25 8.28 -11.55 8.87
C ASN A 25 7.58 -11.07 10.17
N LEU A 26 6.41 -10.46 10.04
CA LEU A 26 5.61 -9.92 11.14
C LEU A 26 4.26 -10.63 11.30
N THR A 27 3.99 -11.72 10.56
CA THR A 27 2.69 -12.40 10.52
C THR A 27 2.14 -12.80 11.89
N SER A 28 3.00 -13.17 12.83
CA SER A 28 2.59 -13.49 14.21
C SER A 28 2.25 -12.25 15.05
N TYR A 29 2.50 -11.05 14.54
CA TYR A 29 2.44 -9.79 15.29
C TYR A 29 1.46 -8.78 14.69
N PHE A 30 0.65 -9.19 13.72
CA PHE A 30 -0.41 -8.35 13.20
C PHE A 30 -1.73 -9.12 13.02
N LYS A 31 -2.81 -8.39 13.00
CA LYS A 31 -4.11 -8.81 12.51
C LYS A 31 -4.39 -8.07 11.22
N CYS A 32 -4.78 -8.79 10.17
CA CYS A 32 -5.08 -8.19 8.89
C CYS A 32 -6.55 -8.39 8.52
N ILE A 33 -7.18 -7.32 8.09
CA ILE A 33 -8.55 -7.30 7.58
C ILE A 33 -8.47 -7.09 6.07
N LEU A 34 -8.86 -8.10 5.31
CA LEU A 34 -8.83 -8.13 3.84
C LEU A 34 -10.23 -7.87 3.29
N PHE A 35 -10.35 -6.91 2.39
CA PHE A 35 -11.59 -6.62 1.66
C PHE A 35 -11.43 -7.02 0.20
N GLU A 36 -12.27 -7.93 -0.26
CA GLU A 36 -12.26 -8.41 -1.64
C GLU A 36 -13.70 -8.61 -2.15
N PRO A 37 -14.18 -7.74 -3.04
CA PRO A 37 -15.54 -7.85 -3.57
C PRO A 37 -15.68 -8.88 -4.69
N ASP A 38 -14.60 -9.23 -5.42
CA ASP A 38 -14.64 -10.24 -6.47
C ASP A 38 -14.83 -11.64 -5.84
N PRO A 39 -15.95 -12.33 -6.10
CA PRO A 39 -16.22 -13.62 -5.47
C PRO A 39 -15.21 -14.71 -5.84
N ARG A 40 -14.49 -14.55 -6.97
CA ARG A 40 -13.46 -15.49 -7.42
C ARG A 40 -12.22 -15.40 -6.52
N GLU A 41 -11.73 -14.19 -6.28
CA GLU A 41 -10.58 -13.92 -5.40
C GLU A 41 -10.95 -14.14 -3.92
N TYR A 42 -12.12 -13.65 -3.50
CA TYR A 42 -12.59 -13.88 -2.13
C TYR A 42 -12.56 -15.35 -1.74
N SER A 43 -13.00 -16.26 -2.61
CA SER A 43 -13.00 -17.69 -2.33
C SER A 43 -11.58 -18.21 -2.09
N ILE A 44 -10.62 -17.80 -2.91
CA ILE A 44 -9.20 -18.17 -2.78
C ILE A 44 -8.61 -17.64 -1.47
N LEU A 45 -8.85 -16.36 -1.15
CA LEU A 45 -8.35 -15.74 0.08
C LEU A 45 -8.94 -16.42 1.33
N LYS A 46 -10.23 -16.75 1.28
CA LYS A 46 -10.94 -17.40 2.39
C LYS A 46 -10.41 -18.79 2.68
N GLU A 47 -10.11 -19.58 1.65
CA GLU A 47 -9.55 -20.92 1.80
C GLU A 47 -8.13 -20.89 2.40
N ASN A 48 -7.35 -19.84 2.09
CA ASN A 48 -5.96 -19.68 2.55
C ASN A 48 -5.83 -18.82 3.82
N SER A 49 -6.94 -18.41 4.45
CA SER A 49 -6.91 -17.57 5.64
C SER A 49 -6.56 -18.35 6.90
N ASP A 50 -5.78 -17.73 7.79
CA ASP A 50 -5.47 -18.20 9.14
C ASP A 50 -6.18 -17.35 10.22
N SER A 51 -5.88 -17.62 11.49
CA SER A 51 -6.52 -16.92 12.63
C SER A 51 -6.21 -15.41 12.71
N ASN A 52 -5.16 -14.95 12.03
CA ASN A 52 -4.75 -13.54 12.00
C ASN A 52 -5.39 -12.78 10.83
N LEU A 53 -6.11 -13.48 9.96
CA LEU A 53 -6.74 -12.93 8.77
C LEU A 53 -8.26 -12.93 8.89
N ILE A 54 -8.86 -11.75 8.74
CA ILE A 54 -10.31 -11.61 8.58
C ILE A 54 -10.55 -11.25 7.11
N VAL A 55 -11.18 -12.13 6.35
CA VAL A 55 -11.51 -11.91 4.94
C VAL A 55 -12.98 -11.55 4.81
N LEU A 56 -13.26 -10.38 4.23
CA LEU A 56 -14.61 -9.83 4.07
C LEU A 56 -14.94 -9.68 2.58
N ASN A 57 -16.03 -10.33 2.15
CA ASN A 57 -16.56 -10.12 0.80
C ASN A 57 -17.44 -8.87 0.78
N SER A 58 -16.83 -7.72 0.73
CA SER A 58 -17.50 -6.43 0.79
C SER A 58 -16.82 -5.41 -0.13
N ALA A 59 -17.63 -4.74 -0.94
CA ALA A 59 -17.20 -3.57 -1.69
C ALA A 59 -17.27 -2.34 -0.78
N LEU A 60 -16.22 -1.53 -0.77
CA LEU A 60 -16.16 -0.31 0.04
C LEU A 60 -16.40 0.94 -0.81
N SER A 61 -16.93 1.99 -0.18
CA SER A 61 -17.18 3.29 -0.79
C SER A 61 -17.29 4.39 0.27
N ASP A 62 -17.60 5.62 -0.18
CA ASP A 62 -17.97 6.77 0.65
C ASP A 62 -19.28 6.59 1.43
N SER A 63 -20.17 5.70 0.94
CA SER A 63 -21.51 5.51 1.47
C SER A 63 -22.10 4.14 1.09
N ASN A 64 -23.21 3.81 1.73
CA ASN A 64 -24.00 2.64 1.36
C ASN A 64 -24.80 2.95 0.10
N LYS A 65 -24.45 2.31 -1.01
CA LYS A 65 -25.09 2.46 -2.32
C LYS A 65 -24.91 1.21 -3.16
N THR A 66 -25.75 1.05 -4.18
CA THR A 66 -25.57 -0.03 -5.17
C THR A 66 -24.72 0.47 -6.31
N VAL A 67 -23.66 -0.26 -6.63
CA VAL A 67 -22.74 0.03 -7.75
C VAL A 67 -22.69 -1.13 -8.74
N GLU A 68 -22.33 -0.85 -9.97
CA GLU A 68 -21.96 -1.87 -10.95
C GLU A 68 -20.47 -2.18 -10.80
N PHE A 69 -20.12 -3.47 -10.77
CA PHE A 69 -18.74 -3.93 -10.69
C PHE A 69 -18.42 -4.74 -11.93
N HIS A 70 -17.36 -4.32 -12.63
CA HIS A 70 -16.94 -4.87 -13.92
C HIS A 70 -15.92 -5.98 -13.69
N LEU A 71 -16.37 -7.24 -13.72
CA LEU A 71 -15.48 -8.40 -13.65
C LEU A 71 -14.71 -8.54 -14.95
N CYS A 72 -13.45 -8.19 -14.94
CA CYS A 72 -12.56 -8.26 -16.08
C CYS A 72 -12.02 -9.68 -16.32
N GLN A 73 -11.40 -9.90 -17.49
CA GLN A 73 -10.78 -11.16 -17.85
C GLN A 73 -9.68 -11.55 -16.85
N LYS A 74 -8.81 -10.61 -16.48
CA LYS A 74 -7.95 -10.73 -15.31
C LYS A 74 -8.64 -10.14 -14.10
N GLN A 75 -8.59 -10.86 -13.00
CA GLN A 75 -9.29 -10.50 -11.76
C GLN A 75 -8.72 -9.20 -11.17
N GLU A 76 -7.39 -9.08 -11.17
CA GLU A 76 -6.66 -7.96 -10.59
C GLU A 76 -6.96 -6.58 -11.22
N VAL A 77 -7.61 -6.56 -12.39
CA VAL A 77 -7.99 -5.31 -13.07
C VAL A 77 -9.49 -5.09 -13.11
N SER A 78 -10.25 -5.82 -12.28
CA SER A 78 -11.69 -5.60 -12.11
C SER A 78 -11.94 -4.35 -11.27
N SER A 79 -12.95 -3.54 -11.64
CA SER A 79 -13.18 -2.23 -11.02
C SER A 79 -14.68 -1.88 -10.97
N ILE A 80 -15.02 -0.92 -10.12
CA ILE A 80 -16.34 -0.25 -10.13
C ILE A 80 -16.44 0.69 -11.33
N PHE A 81 -15.33 1.28 -11.78
CA PHE A 81 -15.32 2.10 -12.98
C PHE A 81 -15.14 1.24 -14.24
N PRO A 82 -15.81 1.57 -15.37
CA PRO A 82 -15.63 0.84 -16.63
C PRO A 82 -14.25 1.11 -17.25
N PRO A 83 -13.56 0.06 -17.77
CA PRO A 83 -12.26 0.24 -18.44
C PRO A 83 -12.30 1.23 -19.59
N ASN A 84 -11.30 2.09 -19.70
CA ASN A 84 -11.17 3.09 -20.75
C ASN A 84 -10.41 2.53 -21.97
N PHE A 85 -11.10 1.84 -22.85
CA PHE A 85 -10.48 1.25 -24.04
C PHE A 85 -9.94 2.27 -25.05
N ASP A 86 -10.35 3.54 -24.99
CA ASP A 86 -9.77 4.62 -25.82
C ASP A 86 -8.30 4.87 -25.44
N LEU A 87 -7.94 4.63 -24.19
CA LEU A 87 -6.56 4.66 -23.69
C LEU A 87 -5.91 3.28 -23.79
N LEU A 88 -6.53 2.25 -23.18
CA LEU A 88 -5.95 0.93 -22.98
C LEU A 88 -5.54 0.25 -24.29
N ASN A 89 -6.31 0.43 -25.36
CA ASN A 89 -6.00 -0.12 -26.67
C ASN A 89 -4.73 0.45 -27.32
N LYS A 90 -4.17 1.53 -26.79
CA LYS A 90 -2.88 2.08 -27.24
C LYS A 90 -1.68 1.27 -26.72
N PHE A 91 -1.92 0.40 -25.74
CA PHE A 91 -0.90 -0.42 -25.08
C PHE A 91 -1.12 -1.91 -25.35
N PRO A 92 -0.06 -2.74 -25.26
CA PRO A 92 -0.19 -4.19 -25.34
C PRO A 92 -1.11 -4.73 -24.23
N ASP A 93 -1.59 -5.98 -24.38
CA ASP A 93 -2.39 -6.72 -23.38
C ASP A 93 -3.66 -6.01 -22.85
N SER A 94 -4.23 -5.11 -23.64
CA SER A 94 -5.50 -4.47 -23.26
C SER A 94 -6.65 -5.48 -23.07
N GLU A 95 -6.54 -6.69 -23.63
CA GLU A 95 -7.53 -7.77 -23.49
C GLU A 95 -7.77 -8.18 -22.02
N ARG A 96 -6.76 -8.05 -21.15
CA ARG A 96 -6.91 -8.36 -19.73
C ARG A 96 -8.02 -7.54 -19.04
N PHE A 97 -8.28 -6.31 -19.55
CA PHE A 97 -9.34 -5.41 -19.08
C PHE A 97 -10.72 -5.73 -19.66
N LYS A 98 -10.83 -6.69 -20.58
CA LYS A 98 -12.12 -7.03 -21.21
C LYS A 98 -13.10 -7.51 -20.15
N VAL A 99 -14.22 -6.79 -20.05
CA VAL A 99 -15.28 -7.13 -19.08
C VAL A 99 -15.93 -8.45 -19.51
N GLN A 100 -15.90 -9.43 -18.62
CA GLN A 100 -16.53 -10.73 -18.82
C GLN A 100 -17.98 -10.73 -18.31
N LYS A 101 -18.20 -9.99 -17.24
CA LYS A 101 -19.52 -9.92 -16.58
C LYS A 101 -19.61 -8.65 -15.74
N ASN A 102 -20.79 -8.02 -15.75
CA ASN A 102 -21.14 -6.99 -14.79
C ASN A 102 -21.98 -7.61 -13.67
N ILE A 103 -21.68 -7.25 -12.44
CA ILE A 103 -22.47 -7.62 -11.26
C ILE A 103 -22.84 -6.37 -10.48
N ARG A 104 -23.94 -6.43 -9.74
CA ARG A 104 -24.33 -5.36 -8.82
C ARG A 104 -23.87 -5.71 -7.42
N LEU A 105 -23.18 -4.76 -6.77
CA LEU A 105 -22.71 -4.88 -5.40
C LEU A 105 -23.32 -3.76 -4.55
N ASN A 106 -23.67 -4.07 -3.32
CA ASN A 106 -23.94 -3.05 -2.33
C ASN A 106 -22.65 -2.68 -1.63
N THR A 107 -22.29 -1.42 -1.67
CA THR A 107 -21.12 -0.90 -0.95
C THR A 107 -21.47 -0.55 0.48
N ASP A 108 -20.44 -0.46 1.31
CA ASP A 108 -20.51 0.09 2.66
C ASP A 108 -19.26 0.96 2.91
N THR A 109 -19.23 1.69 4.01
CA THR A 109 -18.03 2.44 4.40
C THR A 109 -17.06 1.53 5.13
N LEU A 110 -15.76 1.84 5.07
CA LEU A 110 -14.76 1.14 5.87
C LEU A 110 -15.09 1.25 7.37
N ASN A 111 -15.52 2.42 7.82
CA ASN A 111 -15.93 2.65 9.21
C ASN A 111 -16.98 1.63 9.67
N ASN A 112 -18.07 1.48 8.92
CA ASN A 112 -19.15 0.55 9.28
C ASN A 112 -18.67 -0.91 9.28
N GLN A 113 -17.86 -1.30 8.31
CA GLN A 113 -17.37 -2.66 8.20
C GLN A 113 -16.43 -3.05 9.34
N LEU A 114 -15.54 -2.14 9.73
CA LEU A 114 -14.61 -2.38 10.85
C LEU A 114 -15.34 -2.47 12.19
N ILE A 115 -16.33 -1.60 12.41
CA ILE A 115 -17.19 -1.68 13.61
C ILE A 115 -17.92 -3.04 13.70
N LYS A 116 -18.45 -3.55 12.58
CA LYS A 116 -19.15 -4.85 12.54
C LYS A 116 -18.26 -6.04 12.94
N VAL A 117 -16.94 -5.94 12.69
CA VAL A 117 -15.97 -6.99 13.04
C VAL A 117 -15.21 -6.68 14.34
N GLY A 118 -15.62 -5.64 15.08
CA GLY A 118 -15.08 -5.29 16.39
C GLY A 118 -13.66 -4.72 16.33
N VAL A 119 -13.29 -4.06 15.23
CA VAL A 119 -12.00 -3.37 15.06
C VAL A 119 -12.19 -1.89 15.33
N ASN A 120 -11.60 -1.41 16.41
CA ASN A 120 -11.75 -0.02 16.87
C ASN A 120 -10.56 0.87 16.47
N GLU A 121 -9.44 0.31 16.07
CA GLU A 121 -8.24 1.02 15.69
C GLU A 121 -7.60 0.36 14.47
N VAL A 122 -7.02 1.17 13.59
CA VAL A 122 -6.25 0.72 12.43
C VAL A 122 -4.91 1.44 12.43
N ASP A 123 -3.85 0.71 12.13
CA ASP A 123 -2.50 1.27 12.09
C ASP A 123 -2.04 1.57 10.67
N PHE A 124 -2.38 0.72 9.72
CA PHE A 124 -1.98 0.89 8.33
C PHE A 124 -3.08 0.42 7.37
N ILE A 125 -3.26 1.14 6.25
CA ILE A 125 -4.22 0.78 5.21
C ILE A 125 -3.50 0.70 3.86
N LYS A 126 -3.64 -0.44 3.17
CA LYS A 126 -3.31 -0.57 1.75
C LYS A 126 -4.61 -0.51 0.94
N ILE A 127 -4.60 0.23 -0.17
CA ILE A 127 -5.76 0.35 -1.07
C ILE A 127 -5.26 0.17 -2.51
N ASP A 128 -5.83 -0.82 -3.19
CA ASP A 128 -5.56 -1.14 -4.59
C ASP A 128 -6.87 -1.64 -5.21
N THR A 129 -7.70 -0.72 -5.65
CA THR A 129 -9.09 -0.99 -6.10
C THR A 129 -9.34 -0.57 -7.53
N GLN A 130 -8.26 -0.33 -8.26
CA GLN A 130 -8.28 -0.06 -9.68
C GLN A 130 -9.12 1.19 -10.02
N GLY A 131 -8.73 2.29 -9.37
CA GLY A 131 -9.28 3.63 -9.60
C GLY A 131 -10.40 4.05 -8.64
N TYR A 132 -10.79 3.21 -7.66
CA TYR A 132 -11.87 3.56 -6.72
C TYR A 132 -11.38 3.96 -5.32
N GLU A 133 -10.10 4.31 -5.19
CA GLU A 133 -9.39 4.59 -3.93
C GLU A 133 -9.96 5.81 -3.21
N LEU A 134 -10.19 6.92 -3.93
CA LEU A 134 -10.68 8.17 -3.33
C LEU A 134 -12.07 8.04 -2.67
N PRO A 135 -13.09 7.43 -3.29
CA PRO A 135 -14.37 7.17 -2.62
C PRO A 135 -14.22 6.32 -1.36
N ILE A 136 -13.33 5.32 -1.37
CA ILE A 136 -13.07 4.48 -0.19
C ILE A 136 -12.43 5.29 0.93
N LEU A 137 -11.42 6.10 0.62
CA LEU A 137 -10.78 6.99 1.58
C LEU A 137 -11.78 7.98 2.20
N GLN A 138 -12.70 8.50 1.41
CA GLN A 138 -13.77 9.38 1.89
C GLN A 138 -14.71 8.66 2.88
N GLY A 139 -14.95 7.37 2.69
CA GLY A 139 -15.72 6.52 3.61
C GLY A 139 -14.94 6.01 4.83
N SER A 140 -13.68 6.41 4.97
CA SER A 140 -12.75 5.93 6.02
C SER A 140 -12.37 7.01 7.03
N TYR A 141 -13.04 8.15 7.01
CA TYR A 141 -12.59 9.38 7.66
C TYR A 141 -12.34 9.25 9.17
N ASP A 142 -13.10 8.46 9.92
CA ASP A 142 -12.93 8.30 11.37
C ASP A 142 -11.62 7.60 11.75
N TYR A 143 -11.15 6.67 10.91
CA TYR A 143 -9.91 5.94 11.15
C TYR A 143 -8.67 6.72 10.69
N LEU A 144 -8.80 7.57 9.65
CA LEU A 144 -7.65 8.28 9.07
C LEU A 144 -6.93 9.19 10.08
N ASP A 145 -7.64 9.67 11.11
CA ASP A 145 -7.01 10.49 12.15
C ASP A 145 -5.99 9.72 12.98
N SER A 146 -6.19 8.42 13.18
CA SER A 146 -5.31 7.55 13.98
C SER A 146 -4.41 6.63 13.15
N VAL A 147 -4.67 6.45 11.85
CA VAL A 147 -3.84 5.65 10.94
C VAL A 147 -2.45 6.28 10.78
N ILE A 148 -1.41 5.45 10.83
CA ILE A 148 0.00 5.86 10.78
C ILE A 148 0.46 6.04 9.34
N GLY A 149 0.03 5.14 8.43
CA GLY A 149 0.43 5.19 7.03
C GLY A 149 -0.57 4.55 6.08
N LEU A 150 -0.44 4.94 4.82
CA LEU A 150 -1.26 4.47 3.69
C LEU A 150 -0.34 4.04 2.54
N GLU A 151 -0.63 2.92 1.91
CA GLU A 151 -0.10 2.55 0.59
C GLU A 151 -1.28 2.52 -0.38
N ILE A 152 -1.23 3.32 -1.43
CA ILE A 152 -2.38 3.55 -2.32
C ILE A 152 -1.91 3.41 -3.77
N GLU A 153 -2.58 2.55 -4.55
CA GLU A 153 -2.43 2.60 -6.01
C GLU A 153 -3.04 3.91 -6.51
N VAL A 154 -2.31 4.61 -7.36
CA VAL A 154 -2.72 5.90 -7.92
C VAL A 154 -2.44 5.94 -9.41
N GLU A 155 -3.36 6.49 -10.20
CA GLU A 155 -3.20 6.59 -11.62
C GLU A 155 -2.89 8.01 -12.07
N PHE A 156 -2.02 8.10 -13.10
CA PHE A 156 -1.63 9.36 -13.74
C PHE A 156 -2.35 9.59 -15.07
N VAL A 157 -3.13 8.60 -15.49
CA VAL A 157 -3.96 8.64 -16.71
C VAL A 157 -5.26 7.88 -16.45
N GLU A 158 -6.31 8.26 -17.14
CA GLU A 158 -7.65 7.69 -16.98
C GLU A 158 -7.72 6.26 -17.57
N MET A 159 -7.27 5.26 -16.80
CA MET A 159 -7.36 3.84 -17.16
C MET A 159 -8.80 3.33 -17.12
N TYR A 160 -9.58 3.87 -16.20
CA TYR A 160 -11.01 3.60 -16.04
C TYR A 160 -11.78 4.91 -16.17
N LYS A 161 -12.91 4.90 -16.87
CA LYS A 161 -13.67 6.13 -17.17
C LYS A 161 -14.26 6.76 -15.92
N GLY A 162 -13.91 8.02 -15.67
CA GLY A 162 -14.40 8.79 -14.53
C GLY A 162 -13.69 8.52 -13.21
N GLN A 163 -12.57 7.79 -13.22
CA GLN A 163 -11.76 7.57 -12.03
C GLN A 163 -11.05 8.86 -11.59
N PRO A 164 -10.89 9.08 -10.28
CA PRO A 164 -9.97 10.09 -9.75
C PRO A 164 -8.53 9.80 -10.15
N LEU A 165 -7.73 10.85 -10.35
CA LEU A 165 -6.30 10.72 -10.62
C LEU A 165 -5.46 11.06 -9.39
N PHE A 166 -4.13 10.88 -9.53
CA PHE A 166 -3.16 11.07 -8.46
C PHE A 166 -3.32 12.40 -7.71
N ASP A 167 -3.53 13.49 -8.42
CA ASP A 167 -3.64 14.83 -7.81
C ASP A 167 -4.87 14.96 -6.90
N GLU A 168 -5.99 14.33 -7.24
CA GLU A 168 -7.20 14.32 -6.42
C GLU A 168 -7.03 13.45 -5.17
N VAL A 169 -6.43 12.24 -5.34
CA VAL A 169 -6.11 11.33 -4.22
C VAL A 169 -5.08 11.97 -3.28
N ASP A 170 -3.98 12.49 -3.82
CA ASP A 170 -2.90 13.15 -3.07
C ASP A 170 -3.43 14.37 -2.28
N GLY A 171 -4.27 15.20 -2.93
CA GLY A 171 -4.91 16.35 -2.29
C GLY A 171 -5.77 15.95 -1.10
N PHE A 172 -6.58 14.90 -1.24
CA PHE A 172 -7.40 14.38 -0.14
C PHE A 172 -6.53 13.82 1.00
N VAL A 173 -5.56 12.98 0.70
CA VAL A 173 -4.70 12.32 1.68
C VAL A 173 -3.89 13.38 2.48
N LYS A 174 -3.35 14.39 1.80
CA LYS A 174 -2.66 15.52 2.46
C LYS A 174 -3.58 16.33 3.35
N SER A 175 -4.86 16.49 3.00
CA SER A 175 -5.85 17.16 3.85
C SER A 175 -6.11 16.40 5.17
N LYS A 176 -5.74 15.12 5.24
CA LYS A 176 -5.80 14.25 6.42
C LYS A 176 -4.47 14.16 7.19
N ASN A 177 -3.59 15.13 6.98
CA ASN A 177 -2.29 15.21 7.65
C ASN A 177 -1.35 14.02 7.36
N PHE A 178 -1.36 13.51 6.12
CA PHE A 178 -0.33 12.59 5.66
C PHE A 178 0.66 13.31 4.75
N SER A 179 1.88 12.79 4.72
CA SER A 179 2.96 13.23 3.82
C SER A 179 3.31 12.12 2.86
N LEU A 180 3.38 12.43 1.55
CA LEU A 180 3.92 11.49 0.57
C LEU A 180 5.40 11.28 0.86
N VAL A 181 5.82 10.03 1.09
CA VAL A 181 7.21 9.68 1.43
C VAL A 181 7.90 8.86 0.37
N ASP A 182 7.14 8.12 -0.44
CA ASP A 182 7.69 7.37 -1.57
C ASP A 182 6.62 7.18 -2.65
N LEU A 183 7.09 6.95 -3.88
CA LEU A 183 6.22 6.71 -5.05
C LEU A 183 6.91 5.75 -6.01
N LYS A 184 6.47 4.50 -6.03
CA LYS A 184 6.91 3.51 -7.01
C LYS A 184 6.09 3.68 -8.29
N ARG A 185 6.75 3.96 -9.41
CA ARG A 185 6.12 4.34 -10.68
C ARG A 185 6.16 3.20 -11.69
N TYR A 186 5.05 3.03 -12.44
CA TYR A 186 4.92 2.05 -13.51
C TYR A 186 4.71 2.72 -14.85
N PHE A 187 5.48 2.26 -15.86
CA PHE A 187 5.52 2.85 -17.19
C PHE A 187 5.13 1.82 -18.24
N TRP A 188 4.22 2.17 -19.13
CA TRP A 188 3.83 1.32 -20.25
C TRP A 188 4.33 1.88 -21.58
N LYS A 189 4.76 0.99 -22.48
CA LYS A 189 5.13 1.34 -23.86
C LYS A 189 3.95 1.13 -24.79
N ARG A 190 3.76 2.04 -25.74
CA ARG A 190 2.68 1.93 -26.73
C ARG A 190 2.95 0.81 -27.74
N LYS A 191 1.88 0.19 -28.27
CA LYS A 191 1.94 -0.77 -29.36
C LYS A 191 2.68 -0.20 -30.58
N GLY A 192 3.34 -1.06 -31.35
CA GLY A 192 3.93 -0.69 -32.65
C GLY A 192 5.23 0.10 -32.58
N THR A 193 5.81 0.31 -31.41
CA THR A 193 7.07 1.08 -31.27
C THR A 193 8.34 0.27 -31.54
N GLY A 194 8.23 -0.99 -31.98
CA GLY A 194 9.36 -1.91 -32.22
C GLY A 194 10.15 -2.21 -30.93
N ASN A 195 11.11 -3.15 -31.00
CA ASN A 195 12.02 -3.48 -29.87
C ASN A 195 13.04 -2.36 -29.63
N THR A 196 12.60 -1.14 -29.37
CA THR A 196 13.48 -0.03 -28.98
C THR A 196 13.71 -0.12 -27.48
N THR A 197 14.65 -0.96 -27.11
CA THR A 197 14.92 -1.50 -25.78
C THR A 197 15.26 -0.48 -24.69
N ASN A 198 15.59 0.76 -25.01
CA ASN A 198 16.13 1.73 -24.04
C ASN A 198 15.28 2.99 -23.83
N LYS A 199 14.02 3.01 -24.31
CA LYS A 199 13.17 4.21 -24.15
C LYS A 199 12.15 3.99 -23.03
N LYS A 200 12.00 4.99 -22.19
CA LYS A 200 10.95 5.03 -21.15
C LYS A 200 9.57 4.95 -21.81
N GLY A 201 8.65 4.23 -21.13
CA GLY A 201 7.22 4.28 -21.45
C GLY A 201 6.57 5.56 -20.92
N GLN A 202 5.27 5.64 -21.11
CA GLN A 202 4.42 6.64 -20.47
C GLN A 202 4.17 6.21 -19.03
N LEU A 203 4.27 7.14 -18.07
CA LEU A 203 3.83 6.91 -16.70
C LEU A 203 2.32 6.67 -16.69
N ILE A 204 1.88 5.55 -16.15
CA ILE A 204 0.48 5.13 -16.12
C ILE A 204 -0.08 5.18 -14.71
N PHE A 205 0.53 4.44 -13.79
CA PHE A 205 0.11 4.33 -12.38
C PHE A 205 1.31 4.20 -11.46
N GLY A 206 1.08 4.17 -10.18
CA GLY A 206 2.10 3.99 -9.16
C GLY A 206 1.54 3.56 -7.83
N ASP A 207 2.40 3.01 -6.97
CA ASP A 207 2.08 2.77 -5.56
C ASP A 207 2.63 3.96 -4.75
N ALA A 208 1.76 4.76 -4.19
CA ALA A 208 2.10 5.93 -3.37
C ALA A 208 2.08 5.56 -1.89
N LEU A 209 3.21 5.80 -1.21
CA LEU A 209 3.34 5.59 0.23
C LEU A 209 3.23 6.91 0.96
N TYR A 210 2.30 6.98 1.88
CA TYR A 210 2.09 8.13 2.74
C TYR A 210 2.29 7.74 4.20
N PHE A 211 2.92 8.62 4.98
CA PHE A 211 2.99 8.50 6.43
C PHE A 211 2.54 9.79 7.12
N LYS A 212 2.02 9.65 8.33
CA LYS A 212 2.09 10.73 9.30
C LYS A 212 3.54 10.87 9.74
N THR A 213 4.02 12.12 9.88
CA THR A 213 5.38 12.39 10.41
C THR A 213 5.44 12.09 11.92
N PRO A 214 6.63 11.96 12.52
CA PRO A 214 6.75 11.81 13.97
C PRO A 214 5.97 12.85 14.77
N GLU A 215 5.99 14.11 14.35
CA GLU A 215 5.27 15.22 14.99
C GLU A 215 3.75 15.04 14.87
N GLN A 216 3.28 14.60 13.71
CA GLN A 216 1.85 14.33 13.47
C GLN A 216 1.38 13.12 14.28
N ILE A 217 2.21 12.08 14.45
CA ILE A 217 1.90 10.92 15.30
C ILE A 217 1.78 11.36 16.75
N LEU A 218 2.73 12.15 17.25
CA LEU A 218 2.69 12.65 18.64
C LEU A 218 1.52 13.61 18.90
N ALA A 219 0.96 14.20 17.87
CA ALA A 219 -0.23 15.05 17.94
C ALA A 219 -1.57 14.27 17.88
N ILE A 220 -1.55 12.95 17.68
CA ILE A 220 -2.77 12.13 17.70
C ILE A 220 -3.41 12.21 19.08
N SER A 221 -4.73 12.42 19.13
CA SER A 221 -5.47 12.44 20.39
C SER A 221 -5.32 11.12 21.13
N ASN A 222 -5.02 11.19 22.44
CA ASN A 222 -4.82 10.04 23.30
C ASN A 222 -3.67 9.11 22.85
N ILE A 223 -2.63 9.68 22.23
CA ILE A 223 -1.42 8.93 21.90
C ILE A 223 -0.86 8.20 23.13
N ASN A 224 -0.46 6.97 22.96
CA ASN A 224 0.06 6.12 24.02
C ASN A 224 1.31 5.35 23.57
N GLN A 225 1.95 4.68 24.52
CA GLN A 225 3.15 3.90 24.28
C GLN A 225 2.96 2.80 23.22
N GLU A 226 1.81 2.14 23.24
CA GLU A 226 1.46 1.06 22.31
C GLU A 226 1.42 1.58 20.88
N LYS A 227 0.79 2.73 20.65
CA LYS A 227 0.73 3.36 19.32
C LYS A 227 2.12 3.79 18.83
N ILE A 228 2.97 4.32 19.71
CA ILE A 228 4.36 4.65 19.37
C ILE A 228 5.14 3.40 18.94
N ILE A 229 5.00 2.29 19.67
CA ILE A 229 5.64 1.02 19.32
C ILE A 229 5.19 0.60 17.90
N ARG A 230 3.88 0.55 17.65
CA ARG A 230 3.33 0.15 16.36
C ARG A 230 3.81 1.06 15.22
N SER A 231 3.84 2.39 15.45
CA SER A 231 4.34 3.36 14.48
C SER A 231 5.79 3.11 14.08
N ILE A 232 6.66 2.86 15.05
CA ILE A 232 8.07 2.54 14.82
C ILE A 232 8.20 1.27 13.97
N TYR A 233 7.45 0.21 14.29
CA TYR A 233 7.50 -1.03 13.51
C TYR A 233 6.98 -0.86 12.09
N ILE A 234 5.98 0.00 11.83
CA ILE A 234 5.50 0.33 10.49
C ILE A 234 6.59 1.06 9.70
N TYR A 235 7.20 2.11 10.27
CA TYR A 235 8.30 2.79 9.63
C TYR A 235 9.44 1.83 9.27
N LEU A 236 9.81 0.93 10.19
CA LEU A 236 10.86 -0.06 9.96
C LEU A 236 10.49 -1.10 8.90
N ALA A 237 9.23 -1.49 8.79
CA ALA A 237 8.75 -2.41 7.75
C ALA A 237 8.93 -1.83 6.35
N TYR A 238 8.88 -0.50 6.23
CA TYR A 238 9.13 0.25 4.99
C TYR A 238 10.56 0.80 4.88
N GLY A 239 11.44 0.55 5.87
CA GLY A 239 12.85 0.93 5.83
C GLY A 239 13.15 2.37 6.32
N TYR A 240 12.17 3.08 6.88
CA TYR A 240 12.33 4.46 7.36
C TYR A 240 12.89 4.48 8.80
N VAL A 241 14.17 4.13 8.92
CA VAL A 241 14.89 4.08 10.21
C VAL A 241 15.02 5.46 10.83
N ASP A 242 15.23 6.49 10.02
CA ASP A 242 15.35 7.89 10.45
C ASP A 242 14.06 8.40 11.11
N LEU A 243 12.89 8.18 10.49
CA LEU A 243 11.60 8.52 11.09
C LEU A 243 11.38 7.77 12.42
N SER A 244 11.78 6.49 12.46
CA SER A 244 11.72 5.66 13.66
C SER A 244 12.59 6.21 14.78
N GLN A 245 13.79 6.70 14.47
CA GLN A 245 14.73 7.29 15.45
C GLN A 245 14.18 8.60 16.00
N VAL A 246 13.68 9.49 15.13
CA VAL A 246 13.09 10.77 15.56
C VAL A 246 11.89 10.51 16.46
N LEU A 247 10.95 9.66 16.04
CA LEU A 247 9.77 9.36 16.84
C LEU A 247 10.13 8.76 18.21
N LEU A 248 11.10 7.82 18.24
CA LEU A 248 11.57 7.21 19.47
C LEU A 248 12.13 8.25 20.45
N GLN A 249 12.99 9.15 19.95
CA GLN A 249 13.63 10.16 20.79
C GLN A 249 12.63 11.18 21.31
N GLU A 250 11.74 11.68 20.47
CA GLU A 250 10.73 12.65 20.88
C GLU A 250 9.72 12.08 21.86
N ALA A 251 9.22 10.85 21.60
CA ALA A 251 8.33 10.16 22.55
C ALA A 251 8.99 9.94 23.92
N LYS A 252 10.32 9.69 23.96
CA LYS A 252 11.08 9.61 25.20
C LYS A 252 11.16 10.95 25.91
N ASN A 253 11.43 12.03 25.19
CA ASN A 253 11.56 13.38 25.75
C ASN A 253 10.27 13.85 26.45
N ILE A 254 9.10 13.44 25.96
CA ILE A 254 7.80 13.78 26.55
C ILE A 254 7.25 12.69 27.50
N ASN A 255 8.10 11.74 27.91
CA ASN A 255 7.78 10.67 28.86
C ASN A 255 6.63 9.73 28.42
N LEU A 256 6.42 9.52 27.14
CA LEU A 256 5.46 8.54 26.60
C LEU A 256 5.98 7.10 26.62
N LEU A 257 7.26 6.89 26.87
CA LEU A 257 7.90 5.58 26.87
C LEU A 257 8.51 5.25 28.22
N THR A 258 8.29 4.02 28.70
CA THR A 258 9.06 3.50 29.83
C THR A 258 10.52 3.26 29.45
N GLU A 259 11.44 3.24 30.42
CA GLU A 259 12.87 2.95 30.18
C GLU A 259 13.09 1.59 29.52
N GLU A 260 12.31 0.60 29.91
CA GLU A 260 12.39 -0.75 29.38
C GLU A 260 12.03 -0.78 27.89
N VAL A 261 10.90 -0.16 27.52
CA VAL A 261 10.43 -0.08 26.12
C VAL A 261 11.41 0.73 25.28
N PHE A 262 11.86 1.89 25.77
CA PHE A 262 12.85 2.71 25.06
C PHE A 262 14.13 1.90 24.76
N THR A 263 14.69 1.24 25.79
CA THR A 263 15.90 0.42 25.63
C THR A 263 15.71 -0.73 24.64
N SER A 264 14.53 -1.37 24.65
CA SER A 264 14.19 -2.45 23.72
C SER A 264 14.09 -1.95 22.28
N LEU A 265 13.45 -0.79 22.05
CA LEU A 265 13.34 -0.17 20.73
C LEU A 265 14.71 0.28 20.21
N VAL A 266 15.57 0.85 21.03
CA VAL A 266 16.97 1.18 20.67
C VAL A 266 17.72 -0.06 20.18
N LYS A 267 17.57 -1.20 20.85
CA LYS A 267 18.18 -2.48 20.43
C LYS A 267 17.63 -2.94 19.06
N THR A 268 16.33 -2.77 18.85
CA THR A 268 15.67 -3.12 17.59
C THR A 268 16.22 -2.26 16.45
N LEU A 269 16.26 -0.93 16.61
CA LEU A 269 16.81 0.00 15.61
C LEU A 269 18.26 -0.33 15.25
N LYS A 270 19.13 -0.57 16.24
CA LYS A 270 20.53 -0.97 16.01
C LYS A 270 20.66 -2.27 15.21
N LYS A 271 19.70 -3.19 15.33
CA LYS A 271 19.69 -4.43 14.52
C LYS A 271 19.36 -4.14 13.06
N TYR A 272 18.41 -3.23 12.79
CA TYR A 272 18.09 -2.80 11.43
C TYR A 272 19.27 -2.07 10.78
N GLU A 273 19.90 -1.11 11.48
CA GLU A 273 21.10 -0.39 11.00
C GLU A 273 22.27 -1.33 10.67
N LYS A 274 22.54 -2.33 11.51
CA LYS A 274 23.63 -3.30 11.27
C LYS A 274 23.38 -4.14 10.02
N ASN A 275 22.14 -4.53 9.77
CA ASN A 275 21.78 -5.29 8.57
C ASN A 275 22.02 -4.47 7.29
N GLU A 276 21.85 -3.15 7.37
CA GLU A 276 22.13 -2.23 6.26
C GLU A 276 23.63 -1.94 6.10
N LEU A 277 24.36 -1.66 7.20
CA LEU A 277 25.80 -1.31 7.20
C LEU A 277 26.70 -2.50 6.85
N GLY A 278 26.33 -3.73 7.21
CA GLY A 278 27.13 -4.95 6.91
C GLY A 278 27.30 -5.23 5.42
N LYS A 279 26.62 -4.49 4.55
CA LYS A 279 26.68 -4.64 3.08
C LYS A 279 27.50 -3.54 2.38
N SER A 280 28.14 -2.61 3.09
CA SER A 280 28.91 -1.54 2.45
C SER A 280 30.40 -1.91 2.28
N PHE A 281 30.81 -2.23 1.07
CA PHE A 281 32.21 -2.35 0.68
C PHE A 281 32.60 -1.25 -0.34
N ARG A 282 33.90 -0.89 -0.38
CA ARG A 282 34.40 0.26 -1.15
C ARG A 282 34.02 0.31 -2.64
N LEU A 283 33.72 -0.85 -3.25
CA LEU A 283 33.36 -0.98 -4.67
C LEU A 283 31.83 -1.12 -4.90
N ARG A 284 31.01 -1.11 -3.84
CA ARG A 284 29.55 -1.33 -3.93
C ARG A 284 28.87 -0.44 -4.96
N LYS A 285 29.16 0.87 -4.95
CA LYS A 285 28.56 1.84 -5.87
C LYS A 285 28.94 1.55 -7.34
N LYS A 286 30.20 1.15 -7.61
CA LYS A 286 30.64 0.79 -8.96
C LYS A 286 30.01 -0.52 -9.43
N ILE A 287 29.93 -1.52 -8.56
CA ILE A 287 29.31 -2.82 -8.85
C ILE A 287 27.81 -2.67 -9.02
N SER A 288 27.13 -1.90 -8.14
CA SER A 288 25.70 -1.59 -8.28
C SER A 288 25.40 -0.91 -9.62
N ASN A 289 26.18 0.08 -10.01
CA ASN A 289 26.03 0.75 -11.30
C ASN A 289 26.30 -0.19 -12.50
N LEU A 290 27.25 -1.11 -12.37
CA LEU A 290 27.53 -2.11 -13.41
C LEU A 290 26.39 -3.13 -13.50
N LEU A 291 25.91 -3.65 -12.35
CA LEU A 291 24.79 -4.58 -12.28
C LEU A 291 23.49 -3.93 -12.78
N HIS A 292 23.26 -2.66 -12.47
CA HIS A 292 22.12 -1.91 -12.99
C HIS A 292 22.20 -1.76 -14.52
N LYS A 293 23.39 -1.45 -15.08
CA LYS A 293 23.57 -1.43 -16.53
C LYS A 293 23.39 -2.80 -17.18
N LEU A 294 23.89 -3.86 -16.55
CA LEU A 294 23.68 -5.24 -17.00
C LEU A 294 22.21 -5.66 -16.89
N SER A 295 21.53 -5.30 -15.82
CA SER A 295 20.09 -5.54 -15.67
C SER A 295 19.27 -4.87 -16.78
N ILE A 296 19.59 -3.63 -17.15
CA ILE A 296 18.95 -2.93 -18.28
C ILE A 296 19.20 -3.67 -19.61
N ILE A 297 20.36 -4.30 -19.79
CA ILE A 297 20.71 -5.04 -21.00
C ILE A 297 20.04 -6.44 -21.00
N ILE A 298 19.92 -7.08 -19.85
CA ILE A 298 19.40 -8.44 -19.71
C ILE A 298 17.86 -8.45 -19.65
N ASN A 299 17.22 -7.42 -19.07
CA ASN A 299 15.75 -7.25 -19.10
C ASN A 299 15.27 -6.75 -20.47
N LEU A 300 15.74 -7.42 -21.51
CA LEU A 300 15.38 -7.13 -22.91
C LEU A 300 13.96 -7.53 -23.27
N ASP A 301 13.34 -8.36 -22.45
CA ASP A 301 12.06 -8.94 -22.78
C ASP A 301 11.04 -8.57 -21.75
N GLU A 302 10.12 -7.94 -21.95
CA GLU A 302 8.85 -7.89 -21.25
C GLU A 302 8.38 -6.49 -21.00
N ASP A 303 7.73 -6.28 -21.84
CA ASP A 303 6.40 -6.15 -22.34
C ASP A 303 5.59 -5.02 -21.74
N TYR A 304 5.53 -4.73 -20.46
CA TYR A 304 4.54 -3.81 -19.94
C TYR A 304 5.10 -2.70 -19.06
N SER A 305 5.88 -3.05 -18.10
CA SER A 305 6.31 -2.08 -17.11
C SER A 305 7.82 -1.97 -17.08
N PHE A 306 8.33 -0.86 -17.50
CA PHE A 306 9.64 -0.42 -17.05
C PHE A 306 9.45 0.28 -15.71
N GLY A 307 9.29 -0.49 -14.65
CA GLY A 307 9.53 0.01 -13.32
C GLY A 307 11.00 0.41 -13.23
N THR A 308 11.29 1.70 -13.36
CA THR A 308 12.66 2.23 -13.13
C THR A 308 12.92 2.47 -11.66
N ASP A 309 11.92 2.27 -10.83
CA ASP A 309 11.96 2.57 -9.42
C ASP A 309 12.20 1.30 -8.59
N GLN A 310 12.87 1.45 -7.48
CA GLN A 310 13.02 0.42 -6.47
C GLN A 310 11.64 0.11 -5.84
N LYS A 311 11.57 -0.97 -5.06
CA LYS A 311 10.36 -1.28 -4.27
C LYS A 311 10.03 -0.11 -3.35
N ILE A 312 8.74 0.16 -3.16
CA ILE A 312 8.26 1.10 -2.14
C ILE A 312 8.82 0.69 -0.77
N GLY A 313 9.46 1.64 -0.13
CA GLY A 313 10.26 1.36 1.05
C GLY A 313 11.43 0.42 0.71
N ASN A 314 12.52 0.50 1.35
CA ASN A 314 13.71 -0.34 1.09
C ASN A 314 13.63 -1.70 1.77
#